data_b9cd90699c5d9ba4e5004f85e7e93aaf
#
_entry.id   b9cd90699c5d9ba4e5004f85e7e93aaf
#
_cell.length_a   1.000
_cell.length_b   1.000
_cell.length_c   1.000
_cell.angle_alpha   90.00
_cell.angle_beta   90.00
_cell.angle_gamma   90.00
#
_symmetry.space_group_name_H-M   'P 1'
#
loop_
_entity.id
_entity.type
_entity.pdbx_description
1 polymer ?
#
loop_
_entity_poly.entity_id
_entity_poly.type
_entity_poly.pdbx_seq_one_letter_code
_entity_poly.pdbx_strand_id
1 'polypeptide(L)'
;PPRSTLFPYTTLFRSGVPFTLSTVSVCPIEEVAPALRRPMWFQLYVLRDRGFMRNALERAQAAGVSTLVFTVDMPVPGARYRDAHSGMSGPNAALRRYAQALAHPRWAFDVGLRGRPHDLGNISAYRGHPTGLEDYIGWLGSNFDPSISWKDLEWIRAFWNGPMLIKGILDPDDARDAVRFGADGIVVSNHGGRQLDGVPSTARALPAIADAVQGELKILADSGIRTGLDVVRMLALGANAVLLGRAFVYALAARGEAGVAHLLDLVASEMRVAMTLTGARRIADIGRDSLVRLR
;
A
#
# COMPACT_ATOMS: atom_id res chain seq x y z
N PRO A 1 -22.97 -4.82 13.21
CA PRO A 1 -21.99 -5.67 12.53
C PRO A 1 -20.57 -5.19 12.86
N PRO A 2 -19.57 -6.07 12.97
CA PRO A 2 -18.20 -5.65 13.18
C PRO A 2 -17.76 -4.72 12.04
N ARG A 3 -16.86 -3.74 12.33
CA ARG A 3 -16.33 -2.79 11.32
C ARG A 3 -15.82 -3.50 10.06
N SER A 4 -15.30 -4.72 10.22
CA SER A 4 -14.85 -5.59 9.14
C SER A 4 -15.92 -5.87 8.07
N THR A 5 -17.20 -5.79 8.38
CA THR A 5 -18.29 -5.99 7.40
C THR A 5 -18.59 -4.74 6.56
N LEU A 6 -18.12 -3.56 7.00
CA LEU A 6 -18.28 -2.29 6.28
C LEU A 6 -17.06 -1.95 5.41
N PHE A 7 -15.96 -2.70 5.55
CA PHE A 7 -14.72 -2.49 4.82
C PHE A 7 -14.43 -3.64 3.84
N PRO A 8 -13.69 -3.39 2.75
CA PRO A 8 -13.55 -4.28 1.59
C PRO A 8 -12.74 -5.55 1.86
N TYR A 9 -12.33 -5.77 3.10
CA TYR A 9 -11.50 -6.93 3.44
C TYR A 9 -12.14 -8.25 2.98
N THR A 10 -13.47 -8.36 3.06
CA THR A 10 -14.18 -9.58 2.68
C THR A 10 -14.10 -9.89 1.20
N THR A 11 -14.04 -8.90 0.32
CA THR A 11 -14.00 -9.11 -1.14
C THR A 11 -12.59 -9.35 -1.66
N LEU A 12 -11.62 -8.56 -1.20
CA LEU A 12 -10.21 -8.84 -1.44
C LEU A 12 -9.86 -10.25 -0.98
N PHE A 13 -10.58 -10.73 0.02
CA PHE A 13 -10.53 -12.01 0.65
C PHE A 13 -11.01 -13.17 -0.21
N ARG A 14 -12.15 -13.02 -0.85
CA ARG A 14 -12.76 -14.04 -1.71
C ARG A 14 -12.04 -14.13 -3.05
N SER A 15 -11.39 -13.05 -3.49
CA SER A 15 -10.65 -13.00 -4.75
C SER A 15 -9.34 -13.80 -4.74
N GLY A 16 -8.82 -14.17 -3.56
CA GLY A 16 -7.51 -14.82 -3.44
C GLY A 16 -6.31 -13.88 -3.61
N VAL A 17 -6.55 -12.56 -3.78
CA VAL A 17 -5.50 -11.54 -3.87
C VAL A 17 -4.98 -11.21 -2.46
N PRO A 18 -3.65 -11.20 -2.22
CA PRO A 18 -3.09 -10.80 -0.93
C PRO A 18 -3.50 -9.37 -0.55
N PHE A 19 -3.80 -9.15 0.73
CA PHE A 19 -4.12 -7.83 1.27
C PHE A 19 -2.98 -7.33 2.16
N THR A 20 -2.59 -6.07 1.96
CA THR A 20 -1.58 -5.40 2.80
C THR A 20 -2.25 -4.39 3.71
N LEU A 21 -2.22 -4.63 5.02
CA LEU A 21 -2.74 -3.70 6.02
C LEU A 21 -1.70 -2.63 6.32
N SER A 22 -2.13 -1.37 6.32
CA SER A 22 -1.24 -0.24 6.65
C SER A 22 -1.06 -0.04 8.16
N THR A 23 0.11 0.43 8.57
CA THR A 23 0.37 0.96 9.92
C THR A 23 -0.74 1.91 10.41
N VAL A 24 -1.22 2.75 9.51
CA VAL A 24 -2.20 3.80 9.78
C VAL A 24 -3.63 3.38 9.40
N SER A 25 -3.90 2.10 9.45
CA SER A 25 -5.25 1.58 9.25
C SER A 25 -6.19 2.02 10.36
N VAL A 26 -7.45 2.31 10.01
CA VAL A 26 -8.54 2.55 10.95
C VAL A 26 -8.85 1.28 11.75
N CYS A 27 -8.81 0.11 11.12
CA CYS A 27 -8.96 -1.16 11.81
C CYS A 27 -7.61 -1.69 12.27
N PRO A 28 -7.48 -2.15 13.53
CA PRO A 28 -6.26 -2.76 14.02
C PRO A 28 -6.00 -4.14 13.40
N ILE A 29 -4.78 -4.62 13.54
CA ILE A 29 -4.33 -5.92 13.05
C ILE A 29 -5.27 -7.05 13.51
N GLU A 30 -5.63 -7.02 14.79
CA GLU A 30 -6.44 -8.04 15.47
C GLU A 30 -7.89 -8.12 14.98
N GLU A 31 -8.41 -7.03 14.43
CA GLU A 31 -9.74 -7.01 13.83
C GLU A 31 -9.71 -7.54 12.41
N VAL A 32 -8.65 -7.24 11.65
CA VAL A 32 -8.54 -7.59 10.25
C VAL A 32 -8.10 -9.04 10.04
N ALA A 33 -7.08 -9.50 10.77
CA ALA A 33 -6.50 -10.83 10.56
C ALA A 33 -7.51 -11.98 10.65
N PRO A 34 -8.40 -12.07 11.66
CA PRO A 34 -9.39 -13.16 11.74
C PRO A 34 -10.43 -13.14 10.63
N ALA A 35 -10.67 -11.98 10.05
CA ALA A 35 -11.59 -11.84 8.96
C ALA A 35 -11.02 -12.41 7.67
N LEU A 36 -9.78 -12.74 7.52
CA LEU A 36 -9.07 -13.14 6.30
C LEU A 36 -8.96 -14.69 6.20
N ARG A 37 -9.17 -15.25 5.00
CA ARG A 37 -8.95 -16.69 4.73
C ARG A 37 -7.48 -17.06 4.51
N ARG A 38 -6.64 -16.08 4.20
CA ARG A 38 -5.20 -16.23 3.98
C ARG A 38 -4.46 -15.21 4.82
N PRO A 39 -3.24 -15.51 5.26
CA PRO A 39 -2.42 -14.55 5.97
C PRO A 39 -2.26 -13.25 5.18
N MET A 40 -2.48 -12.12 5.84
CA MET A 40 -2.27 -10.81 5.24
C MET A 40 -0.80 -10.41 5.28
N TRP A 41 -0.46 -9.36 4.55
CA TRP A 41 0.77 -8.62 4.68
C TRP A 41 0.55 -7.42 5.58
N PHE A 42 1.60 -6.97 6.24
CA PHE A 42 1.55 -5.77 7.07
C PHE A 42 2.57 -4.74 6.57
N GLN A 43 2.11 -3.52 6.35
CA GLN A 43 2.98 -2.42 5.94
C GLN A 43 3.37 -1.60 7.17
N LEU A 44 4.68 -1.44 7.40
CA LEU A 44 5.26 -0.67 8.48
C LEU A 44 6.04 0.53 7.93
N TYR A 45 5.81 1.71 8.52
CA TYR A 45 6.62 2.90 8.27
C TYR A 45 7.85 2.95 9.16
N VAL A 46 8.82 3.75 8.72
CA VAL A 46 9.95 4.13 9.55
C VAL A 46 9.52 5.21 10.54
N LEU A 47 9.53 4.88 11.82
CA LEU A 47 9.09 5.78 12.88
C LEU A 47 10.17 5.91 13.96
N ARG A 48 10.27 7.10 14.54
CA ARG A 48 11.19 7.37 15.68
C ARG A 48 10.81 6.55 16.91
N ASP A 49 9.51 6.35 17.13
CA ASP A 49 9.02 5.49 18.22
C ASP A 49 9.29 4.01 17.88
N ARG A 50 10.49 3.54 18.24
CA ARG A 50 10.89 2.12 18.04
C ARG A 50 10.08 1.17 18.91
N GLY A 51 9.55 1.66 20.06
CA GLY A 51 8.64 0.91 20.91
C GLY A 51 7.33 0.58 20.20
N PHE A 52 6.73 1.57 19.53
CA PHE A 52 5.56 1.34 18.68
C PHE A 52 5.87 0.36 17.54
N MET A 53 7.00 0.53 16.85
CA MET A 53 7.36 -0.36 15.74
C MET A 53 7.49 -1.81 16.22
N ARG A 54 8.16 -2.04 17.36
CA ARG A 54 8.29 -3.36 17.98
C ARG A 54 6.93 -3.94 18.35
N ASN A 55 6.10 -3.18 19.05
CA ASN A 55 4.74 -3.60 19.39
C ASN A 55 3.90 -3.98 18.16
N ALA A 56 3.97 -3.17 17.10
CA ALA A 56 3.26 -3.47 15.85
C ALA A 56 3.74 -4.76 15.19
N LEU A 57 5.06 -5.04 15.23
CA LEU A 57 5.65 -6.28 14.71
C LEU A 57 5.25 -7.50 15.56
N GLU A 58 5.27 -7.38 16.90
CA GLU A 58 4.81 -8.44 17.81
C GLU A 58 3.35 -8.82 17.55
N ARG A 59 2.50 -7.81 17.42
CA ARG A 59 1.07 -8.00 17.13
C ARG A 59 0.86 -8.59 15.74
N ALA A 60 1.65 -8.18 14.74
CA ALA A 60 1.60 -8.74 13.40
C ALA A 60 1.98 -10.22 13.38
N GLN A 61 3.04 -10.60 14.12
CA GLN A 61 3.44 -12.01 14.28
C GLN A 61 2.35 -12.83 14.99
N ALA A 62 1.83 -12.33 16.11
CA ALA A 62 0.76 -12.99 16.87
C ALA A 62 -0.52 -13.19 16.03
N ALA A 63 -0.81 -12.27 15.11
CA ALA A 63 -1.95 -12.34 14.19
C ALA A 63 -1.69 -13.22 12.94
N GLY A 64 -0.52 -13.82 12.80
CA GLY A 64 -0.17 -14.68 11.67
C GLY A 64 0.06 -13.92 10.36
N VAL A 65 0.51 -12.67 10.42
CA VAL A 65 0.92 -11.92 9.22
C VAL A 65 2.07 -12.65 8.52
N SER A 66 1.94 -12.87 7.21
CA SER A 66 2.93 -13.65 6.45
C SER A 66 4.11 -12.83 5.94
N THR A 67 3.92 -11.56 5.65
CA THR A 67 4.93 -10.75 4.96
C THR A 67 4.94 -9.33 5.52
N LEU A 68 6.13 -8.83 5.82
CA LEU A 68 6.34 -7.43 6.18
C LEU A 68 6.65 -6.60 4.93
N VAL A 69 5.94 -5.49 4.74
CA VAL A 69 6.23 -4.48 3.72
C VAL A 69 6.76 -3.24 4.41
N PHE A 70 8.08 -3.11 4.45
CA PHE A 70 8.74 -2.00 5.13
C PHE A 70 8.90 -0.82 4.18
N THR A 71 8.29 0.32 4.53
CA THR A 71 8.18 1.48 3.63
C THR A 71 9.21 2.55 3.99
N VAL A 72 10.12 2.85 3.05
CA VAL A 72 11.27 3.74 3.26
C VAL A 72 11.16 5.09 2.54
N ASP A 73 10.22 5.23 1.63
CA ASP A 73 10.02 6.45 0.82
C ASP A 73 9.20 7.55 1.52
N MET A 74 8.99 7.43 2.84
CA MET A 74 8.22 8.37 3.63
C MET A 74 8.96 8.80 4.91
N PRO A 75 10.16 9.38 4.78
CA PRO A 75 10.92 9.87 5.92
C PRO A 75 10.31 11.13 6.55
N VAL A 76 9.53 11.86 5.76
CA VAL A 76 8.74 13.04 6.14
C VAL A 76 7.40 13.04 5.38
N PRO A 77 6.37 13.73 5.88
CA PRO A 77 5.13 13.89 5.13
C PRO A 77 5.36 14.65 3.81
N GLY A 78 4.88 14.08 2.70
CA GLY A 78 4.92 14.76 1.40
C GLY A 78 3.98 15.97 1.32
N ALA A 79 4.30 16.92 0.45
CA ALA A 79 3.46 18.09 0.17
C ALA A 79 2.23 17.68 -0.66
N ARG A 80 1.09 17.50 0.00
CA ARG A 80 -0.16 17.01 -0.62
C ARG A 80 -1.18 18.12 -0.78
N TYR A 81 -0.97 19.00 -1.74
CA TYR A 81 -1.86 20.15 -1.99
C TYR A 81 -3.33 19.76 -2.20
N ARG A 82 -3.60 18.61 -2.82
CA ARG A 82 -4.99 18.12 -2.98
C ARG A 82 -5.67 17.80 -1.65
N ASP A 83 -4.92 17.35 -0.65
CA ASP A 83 -5.48 17.06 0.67
C ASP A 83 -5.95 18.37 1.34
N ALA A 84 -5.21 19.47 1.16
CA ALA A 84 -5.63 20.80 1.61
C ALA A 84 -6.84 21.34 0.81
N HIS A 85 -6.85 21.16 -0.51
CA HIS A 85 -7.97 21.59 -1.35
C HIS A 85 -9.25 20.80 -1.08
N SER A 86 -9.13 19.50 -0.77
CA SER A 86 -10.31 18.64 -0.49
C SER A 86 -10.90 18.83 0.92
N GLY A 87 -10.26 19.62 1.78
CA GLY A 87 -10.71 19.85 3.16
C GLY A 87 -10.23 18.77 4.13
N MET A 88 -9.27 17.92 3.76
CA MET A 88 -8.66 16.98 4.70
C MET A 88 -7.76 17.71 5.71
N SER A 89 -7.11 18.79 5.28
CA SER A 89 -6.24 19.64 6.11
C SER A 89 -6.41 21.12 5.73
N GLY A 90 -5.79 22.01 6.52
CA GLY A 90 -5.75 23.45 6.24
C GLY A 90 -6.90 24.26 6.85
N PRO A 91 -6.90 25.58 6.65
CA PRO A 91 -7.93 26.45 7.18
C PRO A 91 -9.31 26.07 6.60
N ASN A 92 -10.33 26.11 7.43
CA ASN A 92 -11.71 25.71 7.08
C ASN A 92 -11.92 24.22 6.72
N ALA A 93 -10.96 23.33 7.04
CA ALA A 93 -11.10 21.91 6.78
C ALA A 93 -12.35 21.30 7.43
N ALA A 94 -12.66 21.67 8.67
CA ALA A 94 -13.86 21.23 9.37
C ALA A 94 -15.14 21.63 8.62
N LEU A 95 -15.26 22.89 8.22
CA LEU A 95 -16.42 23.39 7.49
C LEU A 95 -16.62 22.66 6.16
N ARG A 96 -15.54 22.43 5.41
CA ARG A 96 -15.57 21.68 4.15
C ARG A 96 -16.02 20.24 4.35
N ARG A 97 -15.53 19.57 5.42
CA ARG A 97 -15.94 18.21 5.76
C ARG A 97 -17.43 18.14 6.10
N TYR A 98 -17.95 19.10 6.88
CA TYR A 98 -19.39 19.17 7.17
C TYR A 98 -20.22 19.39 5.91
N ALA A 99 -19.83 20.31 5.03
CA ALA A 99 -20.51 20.54 3.78
C ALA A 99 -20.53 19.29 2.88
N GLN A 100 -19.42 18.56 2.81
CA GLN A 100 -19.33 17.30 2.09
C GLN A 100 -20.23 16.22 2.70
N ALA A 101 -20.26 16.09 4.03
CA ALA A 101 -21.12 15.13 4.71
C ALA A 101 -22.60 15.40 4.43
N LEU A 102 -23.03 16.67 4.43
CA LEU A 102 -24.40 17.07 4.07
C LEU A 102 -24.72 16.79 2.60
N ALA A 103 -23.76 16.99 1.70
CA ALA A 103 -23.92 16.70 0.28
C ALA A 103 -23.95 15.19 -0.04
N HIS A 104 -23.46 14.34 0.86
CA HIS A 104 -23.38 12.89 0.68
C HIS A 104 -23.99 12.13 1.88
N PRO A 105 -25.31 12.23 2.12
CA PRO A 105 -25.95 11.73 3.34
C PRO A 105 -25.81 10.21 3.53
N ARG A 106 -25.83 9.44 2.45
CA ARG A 106 -25.60 7.98 2.50
C ARG A 106 -24.19 7.66 3.01
N TRP A 107 -23.17 8.33 2.49
CA TRP A 107 -21.80 8.17 2.95
C TRP A 107 -21.64 8.63 4.42
N ALA A 108 -22.25 9.75 4.78
CA ALA A 108 -22.23 10.27 6.14
C ALA A 108 -22.87 9.28 7.13
N PHE A 109 -23.93 8.59 6.75
CA PHE A 109 -24.56 7.56 7.55
C PHE A 109 -23.71 6.29 7.63
N ASP A 110 -23.29 5.74 6.47
CA ASP A 110 -22.57 4.47 6.43
C ASP A 110 -21.15 4.57 7.02
N VAL A 111 -20.42 5.62 6.70
CA VAL A 111 -19.05 5.82 7.19
C VAL A 111 -19.04 6.65 8.48
N GLY A 112 -19.81 7.75 8.53
CA GLY A 112 -19.81 8.68 9.65
C GLY A 112 -20.44 8.12 10.92
N LEU A 113 -21.52 7.36 10.83
CA LEU A 113 -22.21 6.79 11.99
C LEU A 113 -21.89 5.31 12.20
N ARG A 114 -22.03 4.47 11.17
CA ARG A 114 -21.83 3.03 11.27
C ARG A 114 -20.36 2.62 11.28
N GLY A 115 -19.48 3.42 10.65
CA GLY A 115 -18.04 3.14 10.56
C GLY A 115 -17.24 3.52 11.82
N ARG A 116 -17.90 3.96 12.92
CA ARG A 116 -17.21 4.32 14.17
C ARG A 116 -16.63 3.12 14.90
N PRO A 117 -15.55 3.37 15.69
CA PRO A 117 -14.81 4.60 15.86
C PRO A 117 -13.90 4.91 14.66
N HIS A 118 -13.60 6.20 14.43
CA HIS A 118 -12.71 6.69 13.37
C HIS A 118 -11.31 6.96 13.92
N ASP A 119 -10.75 6.00 14.60
CA ASP A 119 -9.41 6.08 15.16
C ASP A 119 -8.38 5.33 14.29
N LEU A 120 -7.12 5.56 14.56
CA LEU A 120 -6.03 4.79 13.96
C LEU A 120 -5.83 3.53 14.80
N GLY A 121 -6.51 2.43 14.41
CA GLY A 121 -6.65 1.26 15.25
C GLY A 121 -5.34 0.68 15.78
N ASN A 122 -4.28 0.66 14.97
CA ASN A 122 -2.97 0.18 15.41
C ASN A 122 -2.30 1.12 16.41
N ILE A 123 -2.46 2.43 16.24
CA ILE A 123 -1.88 3.45 17.12
C ILE A 123 -2.68 3.54 18.42
N SER A 124 -4.01 3.53 18.33
CA SER A 124 -4.90 3.53 19.51
C SER A 124 -4.63 2.33 20.42
N ALA A 125 -4.44 1.16 19.83
CA ALA A 125 -4.11 -0.06 20.58
C ALA A 125 -2.78 0.04 21.34
N TYR A 126 -1.78 0.69 20.78
CA TYR A 126 -0.49 0.93 21.44
C TYR A 126 -0.58 2.01 22.53
N ARG A 127 -1.27 3.12 22.24
CA ARG A 127 -1.40 4.24 23.19
C ARG A 127 -2.38 3.98 24.32
N GLY A 128 -3.24 2.96 24.20
CA GLY A 128 -4.25 2.62 25.20
C GLY A 128 -5.44 3.59 25.27
N HIS A 129 -5.58 4.49 24.30
CA HIS A 129 -6.70 5.43 24.20
C HIS A 129 -7.08 5.70 22.74
N PRO A 130 -8.35 6.04 22.44
CA PRO A 130 -8.78 6.40 21.10
C PRO A 130 -7.96 7.55 20.53
N THR A 131 -7.66 7.49 19.23
CA THR A 131 -6.95 8.52 18.46
C THR A 131 -7.89 9.13 17.44
N GLY A 132 -7.64 10.38 17.05
CA GLY A 132 -8.41 11.10 16.04
C GLY A 132 -7.57 11.56 14.86
N LEU A 133 -8.19 12.33 13.97
CA LEU A 133 -7.49 12.91 12.81
C LEU A 133 -6.37 13.87 13.23
N GLU A 134 -6.52 14.57 14.33
CA GLU A 134 -5.49 15.47 14.87
C GLU A 134 -4.29 14.70 15.41
N ASP A 135 -4.52 13.58 16.07
CA ASP A 135 -3.47 12.64 16.47
C ASP A 135 -2.73 12.07 15.25
N TYR A 136 -3.47 11.75 14.17
CA TYR A 136 -2.85 11.30 12.92
C TYR A 136 -1.89 12.34 12.34
N ILE A 137 -2.33 13.59 12.27
CA ILE A 137 -1.51 14.68 11.72
C ILE A 137 -0.34 14.99 12.66
N GLY A 138 -0.60 15.12 13.96
CA GLY A 138 0.39 15.50 14.97
C GLY A 138 1.36 14.37 15.29
N TRP A 139 0.86 13.24 15.78
CA TRP A 139 1.72 12.15 16.25
C TRP A 139 2.47 11.48 15.10
N LEU A 140 1.79 11.11 14.02
CA LEU A 140 2.45 10.45 12.90
C LEU A 140 3.44 11.39 12.22
N GLY A 141 3.05 12.67 12.01
CA GLY A 141 3.93 13.67 11.40
C GLY A 141 5.22 13.90 12.18
N SER A 142 5.15 13.92 13.52
CA SER A 142 6.32 14.07 14.39
C SER A 142 7.17 12.80 14.54
N ASN A 143 6.57 11.63 14.25
CA ASN A 143 7.24 10.34 14.42
C ASN A 143 7.93 9.80 13.17
N PHE A 144 7.74 10.38 11.98
CA PHE A 144 8.55 10.00 10.84
C PHE A 144 10.03 10.25 11.10
N ASP A 145 10.87 9.30 10.67
CA ASP A 145 12.30 9.33 10.92
C ASP A 145 13.10 9.55 9.63
N PRO A 146 13.57 10.79 9.38
CA PRO A 146 14.37 11.10 8.18
C PRO A 146 15.83 10.64 8.29
N SER A 147 16.26 10.14 9.45
CA SER A 147 17.65 9.74 9.70
C SER A 147 17.92 8.26 9.40
N ILE A 148 16.92 7.51 8.96
CA ILE A 148 17.07 6.06 8.76
C ILE A 148 18.06 5.73 7.64
N SER A 149 18.84 4.70 7.90
CA SER A 149 19.79 4.10 6.96
C SER A 149 19.56 2.58 6.88
N TRP A 150 20.23 1.89 5.95
CA TRP A 150 20.21 0.44 5.85
C TRP A 150 20.60 -0.26 7.16
N LYS A 151 21.56 0.30 7.90
CA LYS A 151 22.00 -0.21 9.19
C LYS A 151 20.88 -0.21 10.23
N ASP A 152 20.00 0.80 10.18
CA ASP A 152 18.86 0.86 11.11
C ASP A 152 17.79 -0.19 10.83
N LEU A 153 17.81 -0.82 9.64
CA LEU A 153 16.87 -1.90 9.31
C LEU A 153 17.33 -3.27 9.87
N GLU A 154 18.59 -3.42 10.24
CA GLU A 154 19.13 -4.71 10.71
C GLU A 154 18.34 -5.28 11.90
N TRP A 155 17.94 -4.43 12.87
CA TRP A 155 17.15 -4.89 14.01
C TRP A 155 15.75 -5.37 13.61
N ILE A 156 15.16 -4.77 12.56
CA ILE A 156 13.83 -5.17 12.05
C ILE A 156 13.98 -6.56 11.39
N ARG A 157 15.02 -6.76 10.58
CA ARG A 157 15.29 -8.06 9.96
C ARG A 157 15.58 -9.14 11.00
N ALA A 158 16.35 -8.81 12.03
CA ALA A 158 16.63 -9.72 13.14
C ALA A 158 15.36 -10.10 13.94
N PHE A 159 14.40 -9.18 14.02
CA PHE A 159 13.14 -9.41 14.72
C PHE A 159 12.11 -10.15 13.86
N TRP A 160 12.01 -9.81 12.56
CA TRP A 160 11.03 -10.37 11.64
C TRP A 160 11.58 -11.57 10.88
N ASN A 161 11.09 -12.77 11.22
CA ASN A 161 11.58 -14.03 10.64
C ASN A 161 10.91 -14.42 9.31
N GLY A 162 9.82 -13.76 8.91
CA GLY A 162 9.10 -14.00 7.66
C GLY A 162 9.66 -13.22 6.47
N PRO A 163 9.08 -13.38 5.29
CA PRO A 163 9.40 -12.58 4.13
C PRO A 163 9.29 -11.07 4.40
N MET A 164 10.26 -10.30 3.90
CA MET A 164 10.35 -8.86 4.06
C MET A 164 10.57 -8.17 2.72
N LEU A 165 9.68 -7.25 2.37
CA LEU A 165 9.76 -6.42 1.18
C LEU A 165 10.13 -4.99 1.57
N ILE A 166 11.10 -4.39 0.87
CA ILE A 166 11.45 -2.98 1.04
C ILE A 166 10.68 -2.17 -0.01
N LYS A 167 9.80 -1.27 0.44
CA LYS A 167 8.95 -0.47 -0.43
C LYS A 167 9.43 0.97 -0.55
N GLY A 168 9.42 1.50 -1.78
CA GLY A 168 9.81 2.89 -2.06
C GLY A 168 11.10 3.00 -2.85
N ILE A 169 11.55 1.91 -3.46
CA ILE A 169 12.78 1.86 -4.24
C ILE A 169 12.54 2.41 -5.64
N LEU A 170 13.36 3.38 -6.06
CA LEU A 170 13.36 3.97 -7.41
C LEU A 170 14.75 4.00 -8.04
N ASP A 171 15.78 3.65 -7.28
CA ASP A 171 17.17 3.65 -7.72
C ASP A 171 17.71 2.22 -7.81
N PRO A 172 18.46 1.88 -8.89
CA PRO A 172 19.09 0.56 -9.02
C PRO A 172 20.13 0.24 -7.95
N ASP A 173 20.82 1.25 -7.40
CA ASP A 173 21.81 1.03 -6.34
C ASP A 173 21.13 0.69 -5.01
N ASP A 174 20.03 1.37 -4.67
CA ASP A 174 19.18 0.99 -3.54
C ASP A 174 18.62 -0.43 -3.68
N ALA A 175 18.29 -0.86 -4.91
CA ALA A 175 17.85 -2.22 -5.15
C ALA A 175 18.96 -3.24 -4.90
N ARG A 176 20.22 -2.94 -5.28
CA ARG A 176 21.40 -3.77 -4.93
C ARG A 176 21.68 -3.78 -3.43
N ASP A 177 21.44 -2.64 -2.75
CA ASP A 177 21.55 -2.57 -1.29
C ASP A 177 20.49 -3.45 -0.62
N ALA A 178 19.28 -3.50 -1.15
CA ALA A 178 18.24 -4.42 -0.66
C ALA A 178 18.64 -5.89 -0.80
N VAL A 179 19.34 -6.27 -1.88
CA VAL A 179 19.96 -7.61 -2.03
C VAL A 179 20.97 -7.84 -0.94
N ARG A 180 21.94 -6.92 -0.76
CA ARG A 180 22.99 -7.03 0.27
C ARG A 180 22.45 -7.09 1.69
N PHE A 181 21.36 -6.39 1.92
CA PHE A 181 20.64 -6.41 3.20
C PHE A 181 19.95 -7.76 3.48
N GLY A 182 19.68 -8.57 2.48
CA GLY A 182 18.94 -9.83 2.60
C GLY A 182 17.43 -9.65 2.64
N ALA A 183 16.90 -8.66 1.92
CA ALA A 183 15.46 -8.57 1.68
C ALA A 183 14.98 -9.70 0.77
N ASP A 184 13.74 -10.15 0.95
CA ASP A 184 13.13 -11.17 0.08
C ASP A 184 12.58 -10.56 -1.21
N GLY A 185 12.39 -9.24 -1.23
CA GLY A 185 11.95 -8.52 -2.40
C GLY A 185 11.89 -7.01 -2.18
N ILE A 186 11.53 -6.31 -3.25
CA ILE A 186 11.33 -4.86 -3.25
C ILE A 186 10.01 -4.49 -3.88
N VAL A 187 9.47 -3.34 -3.50
CA VAL A 187 8.38 -2.69 -4.22
C VAL A 187 8.93 -1.42 -4.87
N VAL A 188 9.05 -1.45 -6.19
CA VAL A 188 9.40 -0.26 -6.98
C VAL A 188 8.22 0.68 -6.96
N SER A 189 8.43 1.86 -6.36
CA SER A 189 7.32 2.74 -5.98
C SER A 189 7.77 4.20 -5.90
N ASN A 190 6.98 5.12 -6.46
CA ASN A 190 7.08 6.55 -6.17
C ASN A 190 5.94 7.02 -5.24
N HIS A 191 5.40 6.11 -4.45
CA HIS A 191 4.27 6.36 -3.53
C HIS A 191 3.04 6.97 -4.22
N GLY A 192 2.85 6.67 -5.50
CA GLY A 192 1.76 7.24 -6.30
C GLY A 192 1.91 8.72 -6.61
N GLY A 193 3.14 9.25 -6.63
CA GLY A 193 3.47 10.67 -6.80
C GLY A 193 3.05 11.53 -5.61
N ARG A 194 3.01 10.97 -4.38
CA ARG A 194 2.48 11.64 -3.18
C ARG A 194 3.59 12.09 -2.21
N GLN A 195 4.84 11.81 -2.51
CA GLN A 195 6.00 12.18 -1.69
C GLN A 195 6.80 13.31 -2.32
N LEU A 196 7.68 13.03 -3.23
CA LEU A 196 8.43 14.04 -3.97
C LEU A 196 7.87 14.16 -5.39
N ASP A 197 7.49 15.35 -5.79
CA ASP A 197 7.07 15.61 -7.17
C ASP A 197 8.27 15.63 -8.12
N GLY A 198 8.05 15.27 -9.39
CA GLY A 198 9.11 15.25 -10.40
C GLY A 198 10.03 14.02 -10.40
N VAL A 199 9.85 13.06 -9.48
CA VAL A 199 10.60 11.80 -9.54
C VAL A 199 10.16 10.93 -10.72
N PRO A 200 11.00 10.00 -11.20
CA PRO A 200 10.63 9.08 -12.26
C PRO A 200 9.35 8.29 -11.94
N SER A 201 8.55 8.02 -12.97
CA SER A 201 7.46 7.06 -12.79
C SER A 201 8.03 5.66 -12.52
N THR A 202 7.30 4.84 -11.77
CA THR A 202 7.66 3.45 -11.51
C THR A 202 7.94 2.68 -12.80
N ALA A 203 7.10 2.86 -13.83
CA ALA A 203 7.29 2.23 -15.13
C ALA A 203 8.63 2.61 -15.80
N ARG A 204 9.14 3.82 -15.56
CA ARG A 204 10.42 4.28 -16.09
C ARG A 204 11.61 3.74 -15.30
N ALA A 205 11.48 3.63 -13.97
CA ALA A 205 12.55 3.13 -13.10
C ALA A 205 12.70 1.61 -13.15
N LEU A 206 11.58 0.90 -13.30
CA LEU A 206 11.49 -0.56 -13.17
C LEU A 206 12.47 -1.36 -14.05
N PRO A 207 12.69 -1.06 -15.35
CA PRO A 207 13.62 -1.87 -16.17
C PRO A 207 15.06 -1.86 -15.65
N ALA A 208 15.59 -0.69 -15.28
CA ALA A 208 16.95 -0.58 -14.76
C ALA A 208 17.11 -1.28 -13.41
N ILE A 209 16.09 -1.22 -12.56
CA ILE A 209 16.05 -1.93 -11.28
C ILE A 209 16.01 -3.45 -11.50
N ALA A 210 15.16 -3.93 -12.41
CA ALA A 210 15.09 -5.36 -12.72
C ALA A 210 16.42 -5.90 -13.27
N ASP A 211 17.10 -5.11 -14.11
CA ASP A 211 18.42 -5.47 -14.63
C ASP A 211 19.49 -5.44 -13.53
N ALA A 212 19.37 -4.56 -12.54
CA ALA A 212 20.33 -4.42 -11.46
C ALA A 212 20.32 -5.60 -10.49
N VAL A 213 19.16 -6.22 -10.23
CA VAL A 213 19.01 -7.31 -9.25
C VAL A 213 18.98 -8.71 -9.88
N GLN A 214 18.89 -8.80 -11.22
CA GLN A 214 19.05 -10.05 -12.01
C GLN A 214 18.29 -11.29 -11.46
N GLY A 215 17.14 -11.07 -10.84
CA GLY A 215 16.31 -12.14 -10.27
C GLY A 215 16.66 -12.57 -8.84
N GLU A 216 17.65 -11.94 -8.20
CA GLU A 216 18.01 -12.19 -6.79
C GLU A 216 16.91 -11.78 -5.80
N LEU A 217 16.05 -10.83 -6.20
CA LEU A 217 14.90 -10.36 -5.42
C LEU A 217 13.59 -10.57 -6.16
N LYS A 218 12.50 -10.70 -5.43
CA LYS A 218 11.16 -10.53 -5.99
C LYS A 218 10.88 -9.04 -6.16
N ILE A 219 10.50 -8.63 -7.37
CA ILE A 219 10.19 -7.25 -7.70
C ILE A 219 8.68 -7.09 -7.81
N LEU A 220 8.13 -6.27 -6.94
CA LEU A 220 6.77 -5.80 -7.06
C LEU A 220 6.80 -4.34 -7.54
N ALA A 221 5.71 -3.90 -8.16
CA ALA A 221 5.57 -2.52 -8.60
C ALA A 221 4.23 -1.95 -8.17
N ASP A 222 4.20 -0.69 -7.80
CA ASP A 222 2.96 0.06 -7.61
C ASP A 222 3.02 1.40 -8.34
N SER A 223 2.08 2.27 -8.07
CA SER A 223 1.96 3.62 -8.62
C SER A 223 1.48 3.66 -10.08
N GLY A 224 0.32 4.26 -10.23
CA GLY A 224 -0.26 4.53 -11.55
C GLY A 224 -1.01 3.36 -12.19
N ILE A 225 -1.02 2.19 -11.59
CA ILE A 225 -1.70 0.98 -12.10
C ILE A 225 -3.21 1.10 -11.86
N ARG A 226 -4.00 1.05 -12.93
CA ARG A 226 -5.46 1.24 -12.90
C ARG A 226 -6.22 0.21 -13.72
N THR A 227 -5.56 -0.44 -14.68
CA THR A 227 -6.14 -1.34 -15.67
C THR A 227 -5.38 -2.65 -15.70
N GLY A 228 -5.98 -3.69 -16.29
CA GLY A 228 -5.30 -4.95 -16.54
C GLY A 228 -4.15 -4.80 -17.55
N LEU A 229 -4.27 -3.86 -18.50
CA LEU A 229 -3.19 -3.54 -19.42
C LEU A 229 -1.98 -2.94 -18.69
N ASP A 230 -2.20 -2.09 -17.67
CA ASP A 230 -1.10 -1.56 -16.88
C ASP A 230 -0.38 -2.67 -16.11
N VAL A 231 -1.13 -3.66 -15.59
CA VAL A 231 -0.53 -4.85 -14.95
C VAL A 231 0.38 -5.58 -15.93
N VAL A 232 -0.11 -5.89 -17.14
CA VAL A 232 0.69 -6.58 -18.17
C VAL A 232 1.94 -5.77 -18.54
N ARG A 233 1.84 -4.45 -18.66
CA ARG A 233 2.99 -3.57 -18.93
C ARG A 233 4.04 -3.63 -17.81
N MET A 234 3.62 -3.59 -16.54
CA MET A 234 4.56 -3.67 -15.42
C MET A 234 5.25 -5.04 -15.36
N LEU A 235 4.51 -6.12 -15.61
CA LEU A 235 5.10 -7.46 -15.72
C LEU A 235 6.12 -7.52 -16.87
N ALA A 236 5.79 -6.97 -18.04
CA ALA A 236 6.70 -6.90 -19.17
C ALA A 236 7.96 -6.06 -18.90
N LEU A 237 7.87 -5.04 -18.05
CA LEU A 237 9.00 -4.22 -17.63
C LEU A 237 9.90 -4.87 -16.57
N GLY A 238 9.49 -6.03 -16.02
CA GLY A 238 10.31 -6.82 -15.09
C GLY A 238 9.74 -7.00 -13.68
N ALA A 239 8.50 -6.57 -13.42
CA ALA A 239 7.85 -6.88 -12.14
C ALA A 239 7.37 -8.35 -12.11
N ASN A 240 7.42 -8.98 -10.93
CA ASN A 240 6.81 -10.30 -10.69
C ASN A 240 5.32 -10.16 -10.31
N ALA A 241 4.95 -9.05 -9.69
CA ALA A 241 3.58 -8.74 -9.30
C ALA A 241 3.38 -7.22 -9.17
N VAL A 242 2.13 -6.79 -8.98
CA VAL A 242 1.79 -5.39 -8.79
C VAL A 242 0.91 -5.19 -7.56
N LEU A 243 0.96 -3.96 -6.98
CA LEU A 243 0.05 -3.55 -5.92
C LEU A 243 -0.88 -2.46 -6.43
N LEU A 244 -2.14 -2.57 -6.04
CA LEU A 244 -3.16 -1.56 -6.33
C LEU A 244 -3.38 -0.69 -5.08
N GLY A 245 -3.42 0.62 -5.27
CA GLY A 245 -3.75 1.59 -4.23
C GLY A 245 -5.08 2.28 -4.55
N ARG A 246 -5.01 3.49 -5.11
CA ARG A 246 -6.18 4.32 -5.36
C ARG A 246 -7.27 3.69 -6.22
N ALA A 247 -6.92 2.77 -7.13
CA ALA A 247 -7.91 2.09 -7.96
C ALA A 247 -8.95 1.37 -7.11
N PHE A 248 -8.52 0.54 -6.14
CA PHE A 248 -9.46 -0.17 -5.28
C PHE A 248 -10.17 0.76 -4.28
N VAL A 249 -9.49 1.82 -3.79
CA VAL A 249 -10.08 2.80 -2.87
C VAL A 249 -11.23 3.55 -3.53
N TYR A 250 -11.07 3.95 -4.80
CA TYR A 250 -12.16 4.59 -5.56
C TYR A 250 -13.31 3.63 -5.84
N ALA A 251 -13.03 2.39 -6.19
CA ALA A 251 -14.05 1.36 -6.39
C ALA A 251 -14.84 1.10 -5.10
N LEU A 252 -14.13 1.05 -3.97
CA LEU A 252 -14.72 0.94 -2.63
C LEU A 252 -15.62 2.13 -2.32
N ALA A 253 -15.13 3.35 -2.51
CA ALA A 253 -15.90 4.57 -2.23
C ALA A 253 -17.16 4.68 -3.10
N ALA A 254 -17.09 4.21 -4.35
CA ALA A 254 -18.19 4.26 -5.27
C ALA A 254 -19.29 3.22 -4.99
N ARG A 255 -18.93 1.97 -4.66
CA ARG A 255 -19.89 0.86 -4.60
C ARG A 255 -19.61 -0.15 -3.48
N GLY A 256 -18.80 0.21 -2.48
CA GLY A 256 -18.44 -0.68 -1.37
C GLY A 256 -17.75 -1.97 -1.84
N GLU A 257 -18.08 -3.08 -1.19
CA GLU A 257 -17.54 -4.41 -1.50
C GLU A 257 -17.75 -4.79 -2.97
N ALA A 258 -18.95 -4.58 -3.50
CA ALA A 258 -19.27 -4.90 -4.89
C ALA A 258 -18.42 -4.10 -5.90
N GLY A 259 -18.02 -2.88 -5.54
CA GLY A 259 -17.11 -2.07 -6.36
C GLY A 259 -15.72 -2.67 -6.45
N VAL A 260 -15.19 -3.17 -5.33
CA VAL A 260 -13.87 -3.82 -5.30
C VAL A 260 -13.88 -5.14 -6.08
N ALA A 261 -14.92 -5.96 -5.92
CA ALA A 261 -15.07 -7.20 -6.70
C ALA A 261 -15.09 -6.90 -8.20
N HIS A 262 -15.92 -5.95 -8.61
CA HIS A 262 -16.02 -5.53 -9.99
C HIS A 262 -14.69 -5.02 -10.58
N LEU A 263 -13.93 -4.23 -9.80
CA LEU A 263 -12.61 -3.77 -10.23
C LEU A 263 -11.65 -4.95 -10.48
N LEU A 264 -11.61 -5.92 -9.60
CA LEU A 264 -10.72 -7.09 -9.73
C LEU A 264 -11.10 -7.93 -10.96
N ASP A 265 -12.40 -8.14 -11.19
CA ASP A 265 -12.90 -8.85 -12.38
C ASP A 265 -12.56 -8.10 -13.67
N LEU A 266 -12.69 -6.76 -13.65
CA LEU A 266 -12.34 -5.90 -14.78
C LEU A 266 -10.85 -6.00 -15.11
N VAL A 267 -9.99 -5.83 -14.09
CA VAL A 267 -8.53 -5.96 -14.26
C VAL A 267 -8.16 -7.34 -14.81
N ALA A 268 -8.74 -8.42 -14.27
CA ALA A 268 -8.49 -9.77 -14.75
C ALA A 268 -8.94 -9.97 -16.21
N SER A 269 -10.09 -9.40 -16.58
CA SER A 269 -10.60 -9.46 -17.95
C SER A 269 -9.69 -8.69 -18.92
N GLU A 270 -9.28 -7.48 -18.59
CA GLU A 270 -8.38 -6.67 -19.41
C GLU A 270 -7.00 -7.32 -19.56
N MET A 271 -6.47 -7.95 -18.50
CA MET A 271 -5.24 -8.74 -18.58
C MET A 271 -5.37 -9.87 -19.61
N ARG A 272 -6.48 -10.65 -19.56
CA ARG A 272 -6.72 -11.72 -20.53
C ARG A 272 -6.75 -11.20 -21.96
N VAL A 273 -7.43 -10.08 -22.20
CA VAL A 273 -7.48 -9.44 -23.51
C VAL A 273 -6.09 -9.03 -23.97
N ALA A 274 -5.32 -8.34 -23.13
CA ALA A 274 -3.97 -7.90 -23.47
C ALA A 274 -3.05 -9.08 -23.75
N MET A 275 -3.07 -10.12 -22.93
CA MET A 275 -2.28 -11.34 -23.13
C MET A 275 -2.68 -12.07 -24.42
N THR A 276 -3.97 -12.18 -24.71
CA THR A 276 -4.46 -12.82 -25.95
C THR A 276 -3.96 -12.06 -27.19
N LEU A 277 -4.07 -10.73 -27.17
CA LEU A 277 -3.67 -9.90 -28.31
C LEU A 277 -2.15 -9.84 -28.52
N THR A 278 -1.36 -10.10 -27.48
CA THR A 278 0.11 -10.19 -27.55
C THR A 278 0.64 -11.61 -27.68
N GLY A 279 -0.23 -12.62 -27.71
CA GLY A 279 0.14 -14.03 -27.85
C GLY A 279 0.66 -14.69 -26.58
N ALA A 280 0.65 -14.00 -25.44
CA ALA A 280 1.07 -14.56 -24.15
C ALA A 280 0.00 -15.53 -23.59
N ARG A 281 0.34 -16.80 -23.43
CA ARG A 281 -0.56 -17.83 -22.91
C ARG A 281 -0.54 -17.93 -21.38
N ARG A 282 0.57 -17.56 -20.76
CA ARG A 282 0.82 -17.57 -19.32
C ARG A 282 1.43 -16.23 -18.92
N ILE A 283 1.30 -15.88 -17.66
CA ILE A 283 1.95 -14.68 -17.12
C ILE A 283 3.48 -14.72 -17.32
N ALA A 284 4.08 -15.90 -17.22
CA ALA A 284 5.50 -16.10 -17.45
C ALA A 284 5.96 -15.86 -18.91
N ASP A 285 5.02 -15.80 -19.87
CA ASP A 285 5.32 -15.52 -21.28
C ASP A 285 5.34 -14.00 -21.56
N ILE A 286 4.99 -13.16 -20.56
CA ILE A 286 5.01 -11.71 -20.68
C ILE A 286 6.45 -11.23 -20.49
N GLY A 287 7.04 -10.63 -21.51
CA GLY A 287 8.41 -10.14 -21.51
C GLY A 287 8.56 -8.78 -22.18
N ARG A 288 9.76 -8.21 -22.16
CA ARG A 288 10.09 -6.90 -22.75
C ARG A 288 9.93 -6.85 -24.26
N ASP A 289 9.98 -7.98 -24.93
CA ASP A 289 9.72 -8.17 -26.37
C ASP A 289 8.28 -7.83 -26.76
N SER A 290 7.35 -7.89 -25.80
CA SER A 290 5.96 -7.45 -25.98
C SER A 290 5.79 -5.92 -25.96
N LEU A 291 6.88 -5.15 -25.71
CA LEU A 291 6.84 -3.70 -25.58
C LEU A 291 7.50 -3.01 -26.77
N VAL A 292 6.85 -1.98 -27.29
CA VAL A 292 7.45 -1.07 -28.27
C VAL A 292 7.95 0.18 -27.54
N ARG A 293 9.25 0.49 -27.68
CA ARG A 293 9.80 1.76 -27.20
C ARG A 293 9.36 2.86 -28.16
N LEU A 294 8.56 3.78 -27.67
CA LEU A 294 8.33 5.05 -28.36
C LEU A 294 9.63 5.87 -28.28
N ARG A 295 10.11 6.33 -29.41
CA ARG A 295 11.29 7.19 -29.52
C ARG A 295 10.97 8.59 -29.01
#